data_8c7c90fb14dbf6b5570a9745192ca37c
#
_entry.id   8c7c90fb14dbf6b5570a9745192ca37c
#
_cell.length_a   1.000
_cell.length_b   1.000
_cell.length_c   1.000
_cell.angle_alpha   90.00
_cell.angle_beta   90.00
_cell.angle_gamma   90.00
#
_symmetry.space_group_name_H-M   'P 1'
#
loop_
_entity.id
_entity.type
_entity.pdbx_description
1 polymer ?
#
loop_
_entity_poly.entity_id
_entity_poly.type
_entity_poly.pdbx_seq_one_letter_code
_entity_poly.pdbx_strand_id
1 'polypeptide(L)'
;ISGTKVPAGSYALYSIPGKTTWTMILSKNTKLWGAIGYDSKDDLLRFTATPAKTSRMYDSFEISFAKLTDSSADLSIKWEQTRVEFTIQTEVDPIVMADIKKQVIDAQSTNPALIYQAANYYFTSNKDLNQAYTWIKQSTSSDPKYWTLHLQAKIELSLGKKTEAWESATKSKKLAEEGKNLDYVGLNDRLIK
;
A
#
# COMPACT_ATOMS: atom_id res chain seq x y z
N ILE A 1 14.06 3.39 7.14
CA ILE A 1 14.86 2.20 6.79
C ILE A 1 15.50 1.70 8.07
N SER A 2 15.33 0.41 8.39
CA SER A 2 15.89 -0.21 9.62
C SER A 2 15.65 0.60 10.90
N GLY A 3 14.44 1.15 11.06
CA GLY A 3 14.06 1.97 12.20
C GLY A 3 14.61 3.40 12.20
N THR A 4 15.44 3.78 11.22
CA THR A 4 15.98 5.12 11.09
C THR A 4 15.18 5.93 10.07
N LYS A 5 14.76 7.13 10.47
CA LYS A 5 14.07 8.06 9.57
C LYS A 5 15.08 8.63 8.56
N VAL A 6 14.76 8.47 7.29
CA VAL A 6 15.53 9.00 6.16
C VAL A 6 14.76 10.17 5.57
N PRO A 7 15.34 11.37 5.47
CA PRO A 7 14.69 12.51 4.83
C PRO A 7 14.35 12.21 3.36
N ALA A 8 13.33 12.88 2.83
CA ALA A 8 13.03 12.81 1.40
C ALA A 8 14.23 13.33 0.59
N GLY A 9 14.62 12.60 -0.45
CA GLY A 9 15.78 12.95 -1.27
C GLY A 9 16.23 11.80 -2.17
N SER A 10 17.32 12.06 -2.88
CA SER A 10 18.02 11.05 -3.69
C SER A 10 19.29 10.62 -2.98
N TYR A 11 19.55 9.32 -2.97
CA TYR A 11 20.70 8.73 -2.30
C TYR A 11 21.34 7.67 -3.18
N ALA A 12 22.64 7.56 -3.13
CA ALA A 12 23.34 6.41 -3.69
C ALA A 12 23.28 5.26 -2.67
N LEU A 13 22.93 4.07 -3.15
CA LEU A 13 22.95 2.84 -2.34
C LEU A 13 24.23 2.06 -2.61
N TYR A 14 25.02 1.89 -1.58
CA TYR A 14 26.20 1.01 -1.62
C TYR A 14 25.99 -0.19 -0.70
N SER A 15 26.71 -1.27 -0.99
CA SER A 15 26.75 -2.45 -0.14
C SER A 15 28.18 -2.97 0.03
N ILE A 16 28.49 -3.46 1.23
CA ILE A 16 29.71 -4.20 1.54
C ILE A 16 29.28 -5.61 1.86
N PRO A 17 29.46 -6.58 0.92
CA PRO A 17 29.08 -7.96 1.13
C PRO A 17 29.91 -8.64 2.20
N GLY A 18 29.26 -9.46 3.02
CA GLY A 18 29.90 -10.34 3.98
C GLY A 18 29.22 -11.71 4.00
N LYS A 19 29.86 -12.72 4.57
CA LYS A 19 29.32 -14.09 4.59
C LYS A 19 28.00 -14.21 5.36
N THR A 20 27.89 -13.53 6.48
CA THR A 20 26.74 -13.60 7.41
C THR A 20 25.95 -12.30 7.47
N THR A 21 26.57 -11.18 7.10
CA THR A 21 25.96 -9.86 7.21
C THR A 21 26.50 -8.95 6.14
N TRP A 22 25.63 -8.24 5.44
CA TRP A 22 26.01 -7.17 4.53
C TRP A 22 25.82 -5.81 5.21
N THR A 23 26.77 -4.90 5.00
CA THR A 23 26.58 -3.49 5.38
C THR A 23 25.98 -2.75 4.19
N MET A 24 24.81 -2.17 4.41
CA MET A 24 24.12 -1.31 3.45
C MET A 24 24.37 0.13 3.81
N ILE A 25 24.59 0.97 2.81
CA ILE A 25 24.99 2.37 3.01
C ILE A 25 24.12 3.26 2.09
N LEU A 26 23.50 4.28 2.69
CA LEU A 26 22.90 5.38 1.93
C LEU A 26 23.85 6.57 1.96
N SER A 27 24.37 6.97 0.80
CA SER A 27 25.24 8.13 0.66
C SER A 27 24.50 9.32 0.06
N LYS A 28 24.80 10.51 0.54
CA LYS A 28 24.30 11.78 0.00
C LYS A 28 24.95 12.12 -1.34
N ASN A 29 26.12 11.56 -1.63
CA ASN A 29 26.83 11.80 -2.87
C ASN A 29 26.31 10.86 -3.97
N THR A 30 25.46 11.37 -4.84
CA THR A 30 24.83 10.64 -5.95
C THR A 30 25.56 10.79 -7.28
N LYS A 31 26.74 11.46 -7.30
CA LYS A 31 27.44 11.82 -8.54
C LYS A 31 28.58 10.89 -8.90
N LEU A 32 28.88 9.92 -8.05
CA LEU A 32 30.00 9.02 -8.26
C LEU A 32 29.64 7.90 -9.24
N TRP A 33 30.65 7.48 -10.01
CA TRP A 33 30.56 6.26 -10.80
C TRP A 33 31.05 5.06 -9.96
N GLY A 34 30.10 4.25 -9.51
CA GLY A 34 30.39 3.13 -8.61
C GLY A 34 31.00 3.60 -7.30
N ALA A 35 32.02 2.88 -6.81
CA ALA A 35 32.70 3.20 -5.56
C ALA A 35 33.95 4.08 -5.72
N ILE A 36 34.27 4.52 -6.95
CA ILE A 36 35.45 5.38 -7.18
C ILE A 36 35.19 6.75 -6.59
N GLY A 37 36.08 7.19 -5.66
CA GLY A 37 35.92 8.45 -4.97
C GLY A 37 34.91 8.44 -3.80
N TYR A 38 34.44 7.26 -3.40
CA TYR A 38 33.58 7.14 -2.23
C TYR A 38 34.29 7.65 -0.96
N ASP A 39 33.59 8.50 -0.20
CA ASP A 39 34.04 8.98 1.11
C ASP A 39 32.90 8.72 2.13
N SER A 40 33.24 8.09 3.22
CA SER A 40 32.29 7.77 4.30
C SER A 40 31.71 9.00 5.01
N LYS A 41 32.27 10.21 4.80
CA LYS A 41 31.71 11.48 5.28
C LYS A 41 30.36 11.82 4.61
N ASP A 42 30.13 11.30 3.42
CA ASP A 42 28.89 11.48 2.67
C ASP A 42 27.79 10.51 3.11
N ASP A 43 28.09 9.55 4.01
CA ASP A 43 27.10 8.59 4.48
C ASP A 43 26.00 9.27 5.29
N LEU A 44 24.76 9.03 4.90
CA LEU A 44 23.61 9.40 5.71
C LEU A 44 23.26 8.32 6.71
N LEU A 45 23.33 7.06 6.28
CA LEU A 45 22.92 5.90 7.08
C LEU A 45 23.73 4.68 6.68
N ARG A 46 24.20 3.94 7.70
CA ARG A 46 24.70 2.58 7.57
C ARG A 46 23.81 1.64 8.38
N PHE A 47 23.43 0.53 7.79
CA PHE A 47 22.66 -0.51 8.47
C PHE A 47 23.08 -1.89 7.95
N THR A 48 22.65 -2.92 8.65
CA THR A 48 22.98 -4.29 8.29
C THR A 48 21.78 -5.02 7.70
N ALA A 49 22.05 -5.91 6.74
CA ALA A 49 21.07 -6.82 6.18
C ALA A 49 21.66 -8.23 6.13
N THR A 50 20.86 -9.25 6.46
CA THR A 50 21.30 -10.63 6.49
C THR A 50 21.12 -11.27 5.12
N PRO A 51 22.19 -11.78 4.47
CA PRO A 51 22.03 -12.51 3.23
C PRO A 51 21.33 -13.86 3.46
N ALA A 52 20.47 -14.24 2.53
CA ALA A 52 19.81 -15.54 2.51
C ALA A 52 20.13 -16.29 1.23
N LYS A 53 20.25 -17.60 1.34
CA LYS A 53 20.43 -18.48 0.17
C LYS A 53 19.08 -18.66 -0.54
N THR A 54 19.09 -18.58 -1.86
CA THR A 54 17.91 -18.83 -2.70
C THR A 54 17.91 -20.26 -3.24
N SER A 55 16.73 -20.82 -3.48
CA SER A 55 16.56 -22.16 -4.06
C SER A 55 16.86 -22.19 -5.55
N ARG A 56 16.77 -21.06 -6.25
CA ARG A 56 17.11 -20.93 -7.68
C ARG A 56 18.33 -20.06 -7.88
N MET A 57 19.02 -20.27 -9.01
CA MET A 57 20.09 -19.41 -9.51
C MET A 57 19.52 -18.16 -10.16
N TYR A 58 20.12 -17.01 -9.90
CA TYR A 58 19.87 -15.73 -10.58
C TYR A 58 21.09 -15.37 -11.42
N ASP A 59 21.04 -15.66 -12.72
CA ASP A 59 22.15 -15.42 -13.64
C ASP A 59 22.45 -13.94 -13.82
N SER A 60 21.43 -13.10 -13.72
CA SER A 60 21.55 -11.65 -13.81
C SER A 60 21.40 -11.02 -12.42
N PHE A 61 22.18 -9.96 -12.18
CA PHE A 61 22.01 -9.11 -11.00
C PHE A 61 20.63 -8.43 -11.04
N GLU A 62 19.83 -8.65 -10.02
CA GLU A 62 18.46 -8.12 -9.92
C GLU A 62 18.31 -7.22 -8.70
N ILE A 63 17.76 -6.03 -8.91
CA ILE A 63 17.24 -5.18 -7.85
C ILE A 63 15.74 -5.03 -8.09
N SER A 64 14.93 -5.37 -7.11
CA SER A 64 13.47 -5.34 -7.22
C SER A 64 12.81 -4.92 -5.92
N PHE A 65 11.56 -4.46 -6.00
CA PHE A 65 10.71 -4.32 -4.83
C PHE A 65 9.85 -5.56 -4.66
N ALA A 66 9.73 -6.00 -3.41
CA ALA A 66 8.95 -7.17 -3.01
C ALA A 66 8.10 -6.84 -1.77
N LYS A 67 7.13 -7.70 -1.44
CA LYS A 67 6.29 -7.60 -0.24
C LYS A 67 5.68 -6.22 -0.06
N LEU A 68 5.14 -5.67 -1.14
CA LEU A 68 4.51 -4.34 -1.13
C LEU A 68 3.28 -4.35 -0.22
N THR A 69 3.19 -3.31 0.60
CA THR A 69 2.01 -2.97 1.40
C THR A 69 1.65 -1.51 1.16
N ASP A 70 0.60 -1.01 1.80
CA ASP A 70 0.19 0.40 1.69
C ASP A 70 1.26 1.37 2.24
N SER A 71 2.15 0.90 3.12
CA SER A 71 3.13 1.75 3.81
C SER A 71 4.56 1.22 3.78
N SER A 72 4.83 0.09 3.12
CA SER A 72 6.17 -0.48 3.06
C SER A 72 6.42 -1.29 1.80
N ALA A 73 7.70 -1.46 1.48
CA ALA A 73 8.20 -2.42 0.49
C ALA A 73 9.55 -2.95 0.94
N ASP A 74 9.86 -4.21 0.61
CA ASP A 74 11.21 -4.71 0.73
C ASP A 74 11.99 -4.41 -0.55
N LEU A 75 13.15 -3.74 -0.45
CA LEU A 75 14.12 -3.70 -1.53
C LEU A 75 14.93 -4.98 -1.48
N SER A 76 14.90 -5.74 -2.56
CA SER A 76 15.54 -7.05 -2.71
C SER A 76 16.67 -6.98 -3.75
N ILE A 77 17.87 -7.39 -3.35
CA ILE A 77 19.05 -7.53 -4.23
C ILE A 77 19.31 -9.01 -4.36
N LYS A 78 19.39 -9.51 -5.60
CA LYS A 78 19.60 -10.94 -5.87
C LYS A 78 20.67 -11.12 -6.92
N TRP A 79 21.55 -12.07 -6.68
CA TRP A 79 22.55 -12.53 -7.65
C TRP A 79 23.02 -13.94 -7.29
N GLU A 80 23.18 -14.78 -8.29
CA GLU A 80 23.48 -16.19 -8.11
C GLU A 80 22.50 -16.86 -7.13
N GLN A 81 22.97 -17.42 -6.05
CA GLN A 81 22.15 -18.02 -4.99
C GLN A 81 22.03 -17.13 -3.75
N THR A 82 22.32 -15.86 -3.88
CA THR A 82 22.26 -14.92 -2.75
C THR A 82 21.13 -13.90 -2.94
N ARG A 83 20.38 -13.67 -1.86
CA ARG A 83 19.39 -12.61 -1.75
C ARG A 83 19.65 -11.81 -0.49
N VAL A 84 19.63 -10.49 -0.61
CA VAL A 84 19.62 -9.55 0.52
C VAL A 84 18.40 -8.67 0.43
N GLU A 85 17.67 -8.52 1.52
CA GLU A 85 16.44 -7.71 1.58
C GLU A 85 16.50 -6.78 2.80
N PHE A 86 15.92 -5.59 2.63
CA PHE A 86 15.63 -4.70 3.73
C PHE A 86 14.35 -3.90 3.46
N THR A 87 13.62 -3.61 4.53
CA THR A 87 12.32 -2.93 4.43
C THR A 87 12.49 -1.42 4.40
N ILE A 88 11.82 -0.79 3.45
CA ILE A 88 11.59 0.66 3.37
C ILE A 88 10.16 0.90 3.80
N GLN A 89 9.97 1.75 4.82
CA GLN A 89 8.65 2.13 5.32
C GLN A 89 8.41 3.62 5.10
N THR A 90 7.17 3.99 4.91
CA THR A 90 6.71 5.38 4.83
C THR A 90 5.49 5.58 5.72
N GLU A 91 5.37 6.75 6.31
CA GLU A 91 4.21 7.12 7.12
C GLU A 91 3.10 7.65 6.21
N VAL A 92 2.31 6.74 5.64
CA VAL A 92 1.20 7.09 4.73
C VAL A 92 0.01 7.65 5.51
N ASP A 93 -0.31 7.05 6.66
CA ASP A 93 -1.53 7.35 7.42
C ASP A 93 -1.68 8.84 7.79
N PRO A 94 -0.67 9.53 8.36
CA PRO A 94 -0.80 10.95 8.68
C PRO A 94 -1.07 11.83 7.45
N ILE A 95 -0.51 11.48 6.29
CA ILE A 95 -0.69 12.22 5.03
C ILE A 95 -2.12 12.05 4.54
N VAL A 96 -2.59 10.81 4.44
CA VAL A 96 -3.95 10.51 3.97
C VAL A 96 -4.99 11.06 4.93
N MET A 97 -4.78 10.95 6.24
CA MET A 97 -5.69 11.51 7.24
C MET A 97 -5.77 13.04 7.17
N ALA A 98 -4.64 13.72 6.92
CA ALA A 98 -4.64 15.17 6.71
C ALA A 98 -5.42 15.56 5.45
N ASP A 99 -5.27 14.80 4.36
CA ASP A 99 -6.02 15.02 3.11
C ASP A 99 -7.51 14.75 3.29
N ILE A 100 -7.90 13.65 3.94
CA ILE A 100 -9.31 13.36 4.25
C ILE A 100 -9.89 14.49 5.11
N LYS A 101 -9.17 14.92 6.15
CA LYS A 101 -9.62 16.03 6.98
C LYS A 101 -9.87 17.27 6.14
N LYS A 102 -8.91 17.68 5.32
CA LYS A 102 -9.00 18.90 4.50
C LYS A 102 -10.09 18.82 3.43
N GLN A 103 -10.12 17.72 2.65
CA GLN A 103 -10.92 17.64 1.44
C GLN A 103 -12.33 17.09 1.66
N VAL A 104 -12.54 16.33 2.74
CA VAL A 104 -13.85 15.72 3.01
C VAL A 104 -14.50 16.34 4.23
N ILE A 105 -13.81 16.44 5.36
CA ILE A 105 -14.41 16.89 6.62
C ILE A 105 -14.54 18.40 6.66
N ASP A 106 -13.43 19.14 6.58
CA ASP A 106 -13.41 20.60 6.70
C ASP A 106 -14.12 21.27 5.51
N ALA A 107 -13.97 20.70 4.31
CA ALA A 107 -14.66 21.17 3.10
C ALA A 107 -16.14 20.77 3.05
N GLN A 108 -16.65 19.95 3.98
CA GLN A 108 -18.02 19.38 3.94
C GLN A 108 -18.36 18.83 2.55
N SER A 109 -17.44 18.04 1.98
CA SER A 109 -17.52 17.60 0.60
C SER A 109 -18.80 16.83 0.29
N THR A 110 -19.42 17.15 -0.84
CA THR A 110 -20.54 16.40 -1.43
C THR A 110 -20.10 15.56 -2.64
N ASN A 111 -18.81 15.56 -2.99
CA ASN A 111 -18.28 14.78 -4.11
C ASN A 111 -18.27 13.28 -3.79
N PRO A 112 -19.10 12.46 -4.48
CA PRO A 112 -19.24 11.04 -4.15
C PRO A 112 -17.94 10.27 -4.27
N ALA A 113 -17.05 10.63 -5.20
CA ALA A 113 -15.79 9.95 -5.42
C ALA A 113 -14.80 10.20 -4.27
N LEU A 114 -14.68 11.42 -3.77
CA LEU A 114 -13.83 11.74 -2.62
C LEU A 114 -14.34 11.06 -1.34
N ILE A 115 -15.67 11.11 -1.13
CA ILE A 115 -16.32 10.49 0.02
C ILE A 115 -16.12 8.95 -0.02
N TYR A 116 -16.25 8.33 -1.20
CA TYR A 116 -15.94 6.91 -1.39
C TYR A 116 -14.49 6.59 -1.03
N GLN A 117 -13.53 7.38 -1.49
CA GLN A 117 -12.11 7.17 -1.18
C GLN A 117 -11.85 7.25 0.32
N ALA A 118 -12.45 8.22 1.01
CA ALA A 118 -12.34 8.34 2.46
C ALA A 118 -12.96 7.13 3.19
N ALA A 119 -14.15 6.69 2.78
CA ALA A 119 -14.81 5.50 3.33
C ALA A 119 -13.96 4.24 3.12
N ASN A 120 -13.42 4.07 1.93
CA ASN A 120 -12.55 2.93 1.61
C ASN A 120 -11.28 2.93 2.45
N TYR A 121 -10.63 4.10 2.59
CA TYR A 121 -9.44 4.21 3.43
C TYR A 121 -9.73 3.87 4.90
N TYR A 122 -10.81 4.40 5.45
CA TYR A 122 -11.22 4.09 6.82
C TYR A 122 -11.49 2.61 7.03
N PHE A 123 -12.16 1.97 6.06
CA PHE A 123 -12.44 0.54 6.11
C PHE A 123 -11.16 -0.31 6.00
N THR A 124 -10.32 -0.05 5.01
CA THR A 124 -9.12 -0.87 4.75
C THR A 124 -8.01 -0.66 5.78
N SER A 125 -7.95 0.52 6.39
CA SER A 125 -6.96 0.88 7.43
C SER A 125 -7.49 0.67 8.86
N ASN A 126 -8.61 -0.07 9.04
CA ASN A 126 -9.22 -0.37 10.33
C ASN A 126 -9.46 0.88 11.20
N LYS A 127 -9.93 1.97 10.58
CA LYS A 127 -10.34 3.20 11.27
C LYS A 127 -11.77 3.06 11.78
N ASP A 128 -12.41 4.18 12.12
CA ASP A 128 -13.81 4.19 12.56
C ASP A 128 -14.75 3.64 11.47
N LEU A 129 -15.26 2.44 11.74
CA LEU A 129 -16.14 1.70 10.83
C LEU A 129 -17.52 2.38 10.67
N ASN A 130 -18.03 3.06 11.72
CA ASN A 130 -19.29 3.79 11.64
C ASN A 130 -19.14 5.03 10.78
N GLN A 131 -18.01 5.72 10.86
CA GLN A 131 -17.70 6.84 9.97
C GLN A 131 -17.56 6.38 8.53
N ALA A 132 -16.87 5.25 8.28
CA ALA A 132 -16.78 4.63 6.96
C ALA A 132 -18.17 4.30 6.40
N TYR A 133 -19.07 3.76 7.24
CA TYR A 133 -20.45 3.47 6.87
C TYR A 133 -21.24 4.74 6.51
N THR A 134 -21.11 5.78 7.30
CA THR A 134 -21.78 7.07 7.03
C THR A 134 -21.36 7.61 5.65
N TRP A 135 -20.07 7.63 5.38
CA TRP A 135 -19.55 8.15 4.11
C TRP A 135 -19.91 7.26 2.92
N ILE A 136 -19.81 5.93 3.05
CA ILE A 136 -20.17 5.07 1.92
C ILE A 136 -21.67 5.18 1.58
N LYS A 137 -22.54 5.31 2.58
CA LYS A 137 -23.96 5.57 2.37
C LYS A 137 -24.22 6.89 1.64
N GLN A 138 -23.50 7.94 2.02
CA GLN A 138 -23.59 9.24 1.36
C GLN A 138 -23.15 9.13 -0.11
N SER A 139 -22.02 8.47 -0.39
CA SER A 139 -21.51 8.28 -1.74
C SER A 139 -22.48 7.46 -2.61
N THR A 140 -22.98 6.34 -2.11
CA THR A 140 -23.89 5.45 -2.87
C THR A 140 -25.29 6.01 -3.05
N SER A 141 -25.74 6.94 -2.18
CA SER A 141 -27.05 7.60 -2.33
C SER A 141 -27.06 8.58 -3.49
N SER A 142 -25.94 9.23 -3.79
CA SER A 142 -25.83 10.24 -4.84
C SER A 142 -25.34 9.65 -6.18
N ASP A 143 -24.45 8.68 -6.15
CA ASP A 143 -23.89 8.06 -7.37
C ASP A 143 -23.58 6.56 -7.14
N PRO A 144 -24.61 5.69 -7.19
CA PRO A 144 -24.43 4.26 -6.97
C PRO A 144 -23.67 3.60 -8.14
N LYS A 145 -22.52 3.00 -7.83
CA LYS A 145 -21.72 2.20 -8.75
C LYS A 145 -21.55 0.79 -8.19
N TYR A 146 -21.29 -0.20 -9.04
CA TYR A 146 -21.09 -1.56 -8.55
C TYR A 146 -19.94 -1.66 -7.54
N TRP A 147 -18.83 -0.94 -7.72
CA TRP A 147 -17.71 -0.95 -6.78
C TRP A 147 -18.01 -0.21 -5.46
N THR A 148 -18.79 0.88 -5.49
CA THR A 148 -19.17 1.62 -4.26
C THR A 148 -20.16 0.81 -3.44
N LEU A 149 -21.15 0.17 -4.07
CA LEU A 149 -22.11 -0.71 -3.41
C LEU A 149 -21.44 -1.99 -2.88
N HIS A 150 -20.43 -2.53 -3.58
CA HIS A 150 -19.64 -3.66 -3.07
C HIS A 150 -18.90 -3.30 -1.78
N LEU A 151 -18.26 -2.11 -1.74
CA LEU A 151 -17.62 -1.63 -0.52
C LEU A 151 -18.65 -1.42 0.60
N GLN A 152 -19.82 -0.86 0.28
CA GLN A 152 -20.90 -0.70 1.25
C GLN A 152 -21.31 -2.05 1.86
N ALA A 153 -21.52 -3.08 1.04
CA ALA A 153 -21.86 -4.42 1.51
C ALA A 153 -20.77 -4.99 2.45
N LYS A 154 -19.50 -4.78 2.14
CA LYS A 154 -18.39 -5.22 3.00
C LYS A 154 -18.39 -4.52 4.36
N ILE A 155 -18.62 -3.21 4.37
CA ILE A 155 -18.71 -2.41 5.60
C ILE A 155 -19.93 -2.87 6.43
N GLU A 156 -21.08 -3.06 5.79
CA GLU A 156 -22.30 -3.54 6.42
C GLU A 156 -22.13 -4.93 7.06
N LEU A 157 -21.46 -5.85 6.38
CA LEU A 157 -21.08 -7.16 6.95
C LEU A 157 -20.20 -7.00 8.19
N SER A 158 -19.19 -6.12 8.14
CA SER A 158 -18.29 -5.89 9.26
C SER A 158 -19.00 -5.24 10.46
N LEU A 159 -20.11 -4.52 10.23
CA LEU A 159 -21.00 -3.99 11.27
C LEU A 159 -22.06 -4.99 11.74
N GLY A 160 -22.09 -6.21 11.20
CA GLY A 160 -23.11 -7.20 11.53
C GLY A 160 -24.48 -6.97 10.87
N LYS A 161 -24.59 -6.01 9.93
CA LYS A 161 -25.81 -5.64 9.20
C LYS A 161 -26.01 -6.57 7.99
N LYS A 162 -26.32 -7.84 8.28
CA LYS A 162 -26.34 -8.89 7.25
C LYS A 162 -27.38 -8.67 6.16
N THR A 163 -28.57 -8.21 6.52
CA THR A 163 -29.67 -7.96 5.57
C THR A 163 -29.32 -6.84 4.61
N GLU A 164 -28.87 -5.71 5.15
CA GLU A 164 -28.43 -4.55 4.37
C GLU A 164 -27.25 -4.91 3.45
N ALA A 165 -26.29 -5.68 3.94
CA ALA A 165 -25.15 -6.14 3.18
C ALA A 165 -25.58 -7.02 1.98
N TRP A 166 -26.54 -7.92 2.20
CA TRP A 166 -27.09 -8.75 1.13
C TRP A 166 -27.77 -7.90 0.06
N GLU A 167 -28.59 -6.90 0.47
CA GLU A 167 -29.24 -5.97 -0.46
C GLU A 167 -28.21 -5.16 -1.27
N SER A 168 -27.20 -4.60 -0.59
CA SER A 168 -26.14 -3.82 -1.22
C SER A 168 -25.33 -4.67 -2.21
N ALA A 169 -24.96 -5.90 -1.84
CA ALA A 169 -24.24 -6.82 -2.72
C ALA A 169 -25.10 -7.24 -3.94
N THR A 170 -26.40 -7.46 -3.76
CA THR A 170 -27.32 -7.78 -4.84
C THR A 170 -27.45 -6.64 -5.84
N LYS A 171 -27.59 -5.39 -5.35
CA LYS A 171 -27.60 -4.20 -6.20
C LYS A 171 -26.27 -4.02 -6.93
N SER A 172 -25.16 -4.21 -6.24
CA SER A 172 -23.81 -4.16 -6.81
C SER A 172 -23.65 -5.18 -7.94
N LYS A 173 -24.07 -6.43 -7.71
CA LYS A 173 -24.03 -7.50 -8.71
C LYS A 173 -24.81 -7.12 -9.96
N LYS A 174 -26.03 -6.63 -9.80
CA LYS A 174 -26.89 -6.21 -10.93
C LYS A 174 -26.19 -5.14 -11.78
N LEU A 175 -25.66 -4.08 -11.15
CA LEU A 175 -24.92 -3.04 -11.88
C LEU A 175 -23.64 -3.57 -12.53
N ALA A 176 -22.97 -4.56 -11.93
CA ALA A 176 -21.80 -5.20 -12.51
C ALA A 176 -22.17 -6.03 -13.75
N GLU A 177 -23.31 -6.74 -13.73
CA GLU A 177 -23.85 -7.48 -14.88
C GLU A 177 -24.19 -6.53 -16.03
N GLU A 178 -24.90 -5.44 -15.75
CA GLU A 178 -25.23 -4.39 -16.73
C GLU A 178 -23.96 -3.76 -17.34
N GLY A 179 -22.94 -3.53 -16.50
CA GLY A 179 -21.62 -3.02 -16.90
C GLY A 179 -20.66 -4.07 -17.48
N LYS A 180 -21.08 -5.35 -17.61
CA LYS A 180 -20.29 -6.49 -18.10
C LYS A 180 -18.99 -6.70 -17.31
N ASN A 181 -18.98 -6.38 -16.03
CA ASN A 181 -17.84 -6.59 -15.13
C ASN A 181 -18.00 -7.91 -14.36
N LEU A 182 -17.50 -9.00 -14.95
CA LEU A 182 -17.62 -10.35 -14.39
C LEU A 182 -16.86 -10.53 -13.07
N ASP A 183 -15.80 -9.75 -12.83
CA ASP A 183 -15.05 -9.81 -11.57
C ASP A 183 -15.93 -9.40 -10.40
N TYR A 184 -16.64 -8.26 -10.52
CA TYR A 184 -17.56 -7.81 -9.47
C TYR A 184 -18.80 -8.66 -9.34
N VAL A 185 -19.27 -9.32 -10.41
CA VAL A 185 -20.32 -10.34 -10.30
C VAL A 185 -19.84 -11.47 -9.38
N GLY A 186 -18.67 -12.04 -9.65
CA GLY A 186 -18.07 -13.10 -8.83
C GLY A 186 -17.73 -12.66 -7.40
N LEU A 187 -17.29 -11.42 -7.20
CA LEU A 187 -17.03 -10.86 -5.87
C LEU A 187 -18.31 -10.77 -5.03
N ASN A 188 -19.40 -10.29 -5.61
CA ASN A 188 -20.69 -10.18 -4.93
C ASN A 188 -21.34 -11.54 -4.67
N ASP A 189 -21.21 -12.53 -5.57
CA ASP A 189 -21.67 -13.88 -5.32
C ASP A 189 -21.05 -14.52 -4.08
N ARG A 190 -19.82 -14.13 -3.73
CA ARG A 190 -19.17 -14.58 -2.51
C ARG A 190 -19.67 -13.87 -1.24
N LEU A 191 -20.20 -12.65 -1.37
CA LEU A 191 -20.78 -11.91 -0.25
C LEU A 191 -22.24 -12.32 0.03
N ILE A 192 -22.94 -12.79 -0.98
CA ILE A 192 -24.37 -13.16 -0.89
C ILE A 192 -24.56 -14.60 -0.34
N LYS A 193 -23.54 -15.45 -0.42
CA LYS A 193 -23.53 -16.83 0.11
C LYS A 193 -23.37 -16.83 1.62
#